data_9b4c569aff0002560fc4edf4e0ceb7af
#
_entry.id   9b4c569aff0002560fc4edf4e0ceb7af
#
_cell.length_a   1.000
_cell.length_b   1.000
_cell.length_c   1.000
_cell.angle_alpha   90.00
_cell.angle_beta   90.00
_cell.angle_gamma   90.00
#
_symmetry.space_group_name_H-M   'P 1'
#
loop_
_entity.id
_entity.type
_entity.pdbx_description
1 polymer ?
#
loop_
_entity_poly.entity_id
_entity_poly.type
_entity_poly.pdbx_seq_one_letter_code
_entity_poly.pdbx_strand_id
1 'polypeptide(L)'
;MVRLILFSSVFALSACVTQTVRVVDLTPPQQGSLVQNEDLLLDIGISVFDPNVPEDYDEQVENLVMPEIRQAESQYFPYVAKNVLESTGNWGAVRVVPRTSLAVDVTVSGVIIESSGEKL
;
A
#
# COMPACT_ATOMS: atom_id res chain seq x y z
N MET A 1 -27.06 52.00 14.57
CA MET A 1 -27.41 50.75 13.90
C MET A 1 -26.24 50.09 13.14
N VAL A 2 -25.15 50.75 12.84
CA VAL A 2 -24.01 50.20 12.06
C VAL A 2 -23.07 49.30 12.92
N ARG A 3 -23.06 49.43 14.24
CA ARG A 3 -22.17 48.69 15.15
C ARG A 3 -22.62 47.26 15.47
N LEU A 4 -23.86 46.87 15.17
CA LEU A 4 -24.42 45.54 15.46
C LEU A 4 -24.13 44.50 14.33
N ILE A 5 -23.83 44.98 13.12
CA ILE A 5 -23.61 44.12 11.95
C ILE A 5 -22.19 43.56 11.93
N LEU A 6 -21.22 44.21 12.57
CA LEU A 6 -19.82 43.78 12.57
C LEU A 6 -19.52 42.58 13.51
N PHE A 7 -20.39 42.30 14.48
CA PHE A 7 -20.20 41.18 15.42
C PHE A 7 -20.75 39.85 14.92
N SER A 8 -21.59 39.84 13.88
CA SER A 8 -22.20 38.63 13.34
C SER A 8 -21.32 37.88 12.31
N SER A 9 -20.25 38.52 11.83
CA SER A 9 -19.42 37.94 10.75
C SER A 9 -18.25 37.07 11.21
N VAL A 10 -17.98 36.99 12.53
CA VAL A 10 -16.80 36.24 13.06
C VAL A 10 -17.12 34.80 13.44
N PHE A 11 -18.40 34.39 13.44
CA PHE A 11 -18.82 33.07 13.95
C PHE A 11 -18.89 31.96 12.89
N ALA A 12 -18.52 32.19 11.64
CA ALA A 12 -18.74 31.24 10.53
C ALA A 12 -17.51 30.42 10.10
N LEU A 13 -16.39 30.43 10.86
CA LEU A 13 -15.13 29.82 10.42
C LEU A 13 -14.64 28.62 11.24
N SER A 14 -15.51 27.96 12.01
CA SER A 14 -15.13 26.72 12.71
C SER A 14 -15.78 25.48 12.08
N ALA A 15 -15.56 25.26 10.79
CA ALA A 15 -15.79 23.96 10.18
C ALA A 15 -14.57 23.07 10.45
N CYS A 16 -14.54 22.44 11.63
CA CYS A 16 -13.59 21.33 11.87
C CYS A 16 -14.02 20.16 10.98
N VAL A 17 -13.28 19.91 9.91
CA VAL A 17 -13.37 18.66 9.16
C VAL A 17 -12.81 17.55 10.05
N THR A 18 -13.68 16.76 10.62
CA THR A 18 -13.28 15.56 11.37
C THR A 18 -12.98 14.48 10.33
N GLN A 19 -11.71 14.27 10.06
CA GLN A 19 -11.26 13.18 9.22
C GLN A 19 -11.37 11.86 10.02
N THR A 20 -12.33 11.02 9.65
CA THR A 20 -12.48 9.70 10.28
C THR A 20 -11.47 8.76 9.64
N VAL A 21 -10.37 8.49 10.34
CA VAL A 21 -9.44 7.43 9.93
C VAL A 21 -10.10 6.10 10.27
N ARG A 22 -10.45 5.31 9.26
CA ARG A 22 -10.84 3.90 9.46
C ARG A 22 -9.57 3.10 9.77
N VAL A 23 -9.45 2.67 11.01
CA VAL A 23 -8.44 1.67 11.36
C VAL A 23 -8.97 0.31 10.94
N VAL A 24 -8.32 -0.31 9.96
CA VAL A 24 -8.59 -1.71 9.60
C VAL A 24 -7.87 -2.59 10.61
N ASP A 25 -8.61 -3.47 11.27
CA ASP A 25 -8.03 -4.48 12.15
C ASP A 25 -7.34 -5.54 11.28
N LEU A 26 -6.02 -5.46 11.21
CA LEU A 26 -5.22 -6.39 10.41
C LEU A 26 -5.02 -7.67 11.20
N THR A 27 -5.51 -8.78 10.67
CA THR A 27 -5.19 -10.10 11.21
C THR A 27 -3.68 -10.34 11.07
N PRO A 28 -2.96 -10.60 12.18
CA PRO A 28 -1.53 -10.85 12.08
C PRO A 28 -1.24 -12.10 11.25
N PRO A 29 -0.09 -12.14 10.54
CA PRO A 29 0.32 -13.30 9.77
C PRO A 29 0.42 -14.54 10.66
N GLN A 30 -0.05 -15.68 10.15
CA GLN A 30 0.09 -16.94 10.85
C GLN A 30 1.54 -17.42 10.74
N GLN A 31 2.15 -17.66 11.88
CA GLN A 31 3.47 -18.28 11.92
C GLN A 31 3.36 -19.80 11.79
N GLY A 32 4.22 -20.40 10.99
CA GLY A 32 4.33 -21.86 10.90
C GLY A 32 4.77 -22.47 12.22
N SER A 33 4.11 -23.54 12.65
CA SER A 33 4.45 -24.25 13.87
C SER A 33 5.40 -25.45 13.63
N LEU A 34 5.72 -25.74 12.39
CA LEU A 34 6.60 -26.86 12.03
C LEU A 34 8.05 -26.37 11.98
N VAL A 35 8.92 -27.05 12.72
CA VAL A 35 10.37 -26.91 12.55
C VAL A 35 10.72 -27.54 11.21
N GLN A 36 10.84 -26.70 10.18
CA GLN A 36 11.29 -27.15 8.85
C GLN A 36 12.82 -27.14 8.82
N ASN A 37 13.37 -28.08 8.06
CA ASN A 37 14.80 -28.06 7.77
C ASN A 37 15.09 -26.86 6.87
N GLU A 38 15.99 -25.95 7.30
CA GLU A 38 16.33 -24.74 6.57
C GLU A 38 16.76 -25.01 5.12
N ASP A 39 17.41 -26.17 4.87
CA ASP A 39 17.86 -26.56 3.53
C ASP A 39 16.70 -26.86 2.54
N LEU A 40 15.47 -26.97 3.05
CA LEU A 40 14.28 -27.26 2.24
C LEU A 40 13.38 -26.04 2.04
N LEU A 41 13.74 -24.90 2.62
CA LEU A 41 12.97 -23.66 2.47
C LEU A 41 13.21 -23.03 1.10
N LEU A 42 12.13 -22.62 0.44
CA LEU A 42 12.18 -21.97 -0.86
C LEU A 42 12.55 -20.49 -0.72
N ASP A 43 13.42 -20.02 -1.60
CA ASP A 43 13.77 -18.60 -1.73
C ASP A 43 12.71 -17.85 -2.53
N ILE A 44 12.29 -16.70 -2.02
CA ILE A 44 11.27 -15.85 -2.65
C ILE A 44 11.89 -14.57 -3.20
N GLY A 45 11.57 -14.25 -4.46
CA GLY A 45 11.77 -12.94 -5.07
C GLY A 45 10.44 -12.20 -5.23
N ILE A 46 10.31 -11.02 -4.64
CA ILE A 46 9.14 -10.17 -4.81
C ILE A 46 9.53 -9.10 -5.82
N SER A 47 8.89 -9.10 -7.00
CA SER A 47 9.14 -8.06 -7.99
C SER A 47 8.53 -6.73 -7.58
N VAL A 48 9.09 -5.63 -8.07
CA VAL A 48 8.41 -4.33 -8.04
C VAL A 48 7.05 -4.49 -8.71
N PHE A 49 5.99 -3.99 -8.06
CA PHE A 49 4.63 -4.13 -8.58
C PHE A 49 4.39 -3.19 -9.77
N ASP A 50 3.45 -3.58 -10.62
CA ASP A 50 2.98 -2.71 -11.70
C ASP A 50 2.13 -1.59 -11.09
N PRO A 51 2.48 -0.30 -11.29
CA PRO A 51 1.67 0.80 -10.79
C PRO A 51 0.32 0.93 -11.51
N ASN A 52 0.16 0.31 -12.68
CA ASN A 52 -1.08 0.32 -13.47
C ASN A 52 -1.64 1.74 -13.64
N VAL A 53 -0.79 2.67 -14.07
CA VAL A 53 -1.16 4.05 -14.35
C VAL A 53 -1.68 4.14 -15.78
N PRO A 54 -2.93 4.59 -16.00
CA PRO A 54 -3.44 4.83 -17.36
C PRO A 54 -2.57 5.87 -18.10
N GLU A 55 -2.38 5.67 -19.40
CA GLU A 55 -1.65 6.63 -20.24
C GLU A 55 -2.48 7.90 -20.51
N ASP A 56 -3.80 7.75 -20.56
CA ASP A 56 -4.74 8.84 -20.80
C ASP A 56 -4.99 9.65 -19.53
N TYR A 57 -4.81 10.97 -19.63
CA TYR A 57 -5.00 11.90 -18.51
C TYR A 57 -6.46 11.96 -18.04
N ASP A 58 -7.42 11.94 -18.97
CA ASP A 58 -8.84 12.00 -18.64
C ASP A 58 -9.26 10.76 -17.86
N GLU A 59 -8.72 9.58 -18.23
CA GLU A 59 -8.92 8.34 -17.49
C GLU A 59 -8.30 8.40 -16.09
N GLN A 60 -7.12 9.02 -15.93
CA GLN A 60 -6.51 9.23 -14.61
C GLN A 60 -7.41 10.09 -13.70
N VAL A 61 -7.98 11.16 -14.26
CA VAL A 61 -8.88 12.06 -13.50
C VAL A 61 -10.19 11.37 -13.14
N GLU A 62 -10.82 10.66 -14.08
CA GLU A 62 -12.09 9.96 -13.85
C GLU A 62 -11.96 8.88 -12.77
N ASN A 63 -10.86 8.15 -12.78
CA ASN A 63 -10.60 7.05 -11.84
C ASN A 63 -9.83 7.50 -10.58
N LEU A 64 -9.63 8.81 -10.36
CA LEU A 64 -8.88 9.37 -9.23
C LEU A 64 -7.49 8.76 -9.08
N VAL A 65 -6.83 8.48 -10.21
CA VAL A 65 -5.48 7.91 -10.23
C VAL A 65 -4.46 9.03 -10.05
N MET A 66 -3.63 8.89 -9.02
CA MET A 66 -2.48 9.76 -8.77
C MET A 66 -1.19 9.00 -9.15
N PRO A 67 -0.59 9.29 -10.33
CA PRO A 67 0.54 8.52 -10.85
C PRO A 67 1.72 8.41 -9.87
N GLU A 68 2.05 9.50 -9.18
CA GLU A 68 3.17 9.55 -8.25
C GLU A 68 2.92 8.67 -7.03
N ILE A 69 1.67 8.62 -6.54
CA ILE A 69 1.29 7.78 -5.42
C ILE A 69 1.37 6.32 -5.84
N ARG A 70 0.77 5.93 -6.98
CA ARG A 70 0.85 4.56 -7.48
C ARG A 70 2.27 4.10 -7.73
N GLN A 71 3.12 4.99 -8.25
CA GLN A 71 4.54 4.69 -8.44
C GLN A 71 5.26 4.46 -7.11
N ALA A 72 4.97 5.25 -6.08
CA ALA A 72 5.54 5.06 -4.75
C ALA A 72 5.05 3.76 -4.11
N GLU A 73 3.76 3.45 -4.20
CA GLU A 73 3.15 2.22 -3.69
C GLU A 73 3.70 0.97 -4.39
N SER A 74 3.91 1.04 -5.71
CA SER A 74 4.46 -0.08 -6.47
C SER A 74 5.84 -0.52 -5.99
N GLN A 75 6.60 0.40 -5.42
CA GLN A 75 7.91 0.15 -4.81
C GLN A 75 7.79 -0.22 -3.32
N TYR A 76 6.86 0.38 -2.61
CA TYR A 76 6.71 0.20 -1.16
C TYR A 76 6.07 -1.15 -0.78
N PHE A 77 5.01 -1.56 -1.45
CA PHE A 77 4.30 -2.80 -1.11
C PHE A 77 5.16 -4.07 -1.19
N PRO A 78 6.09 -4.23 -2.16
CA PRO A 78 7.03 -5.34 -2.14
C PRO A 78 7.85 -5.43 -0.86
N TYR A 79 8.25 -4.30 -0.26
CA TYR A 79 8.97 -4.29 1.02
C TYR A 79 8.09 -4.70 2.19
N VAL A 80 6.84 -4.26 2.19
CA VAL A 80 5.86 -4.68 3.20
C VAL A 80 5.63 -6.18 3.10
N ALA A 81 5.38 -6.70 1.89
CA ALA A 81 5.19 -8.12 1.64
C ALA A 81 6.42 -8.94 2.04
N LYS A 82 7.63 -8.45 1.73
CA LYS A 82 8.89 -9.07 2.20
C LYS A 82 8.89 -9.22 3.72
N ASN A 83 8.66 -8.14 4.46
CA ASN A 83 8.69 -8.17 5.91
C ASN A 83 7.66 -9.13 6.50
N VAL A 84 6.46 -9.17 5.91
CA VAL A 84 5.39 -10.09 6.31
C VAL A 84 5.82 -11.54 6.07
N LEU A 85 6.32 -11.87 4.88
CA LEU A 85 6.75 -13.24 4.54
C LEU A 85 7.94 -13.69 5.41
N GLU A 86 8.93 -12.83 5.62
CA GLU A 86 10.04 -13.12 6.52
C GLU A 86 9.57 -13.43 7.95
N SER A 87 8.59 -12.66 8.44
CA SER A 87 8.06 -12.82 9.80
C SER A 87 7.36 -14.16 10.03
N THR A 88 6.94 -14.84 8.97
CA THR A 88 6.29 -16.18 9.08
C THR A 88 7.28 -17.28 9.41
N GLY A 89 8.56 -17.13 9.08
CA GLY A 89 9.60 -18.15 9.26
C GLY A 89 9.44 -19.39 8.39
N ASN A 90 8.60 -19.36 7.34
CA ASN A 90 8.30 -20.51 6.48
C ASN A 90 9.08 -20.51 5.16
N TRP A 91 9.92 -19.52 4.96
CA TRP A 91 10.63 -19.28 3.70
C TRP A 91 12.13 -19.20 3.94
N GLY A 92 12.91 -19.49 2.91
CA GLY A 92 14.33 -19.22 2.87
C GLY A 92 14.63 -17.72 2.79
N ALA A 93 15.44 -17.29 1.85
CA ALA A 93 15.69 -15.88 1.66
C ALA A 93 14.50 -15.21 0.96
N VAL A 94 13.97 -14.13 1.54
CA VAL A 94 12.95 -13.29 0.92
C VAL A 94 13.59 -11.98 0.47
N ARG A 95 13.53 -11.67 -0.82
CA ARG A 95 14.21 -10.51 -1.42
C ARG A 95 13.26 -9.72 -2.31
N VAL A 96 13.37 -8.40 -2.28
CA VAL A 96 12.77 -7.56 -3.31
C VAL A 96 13.71 -7.54 -4.52
N VAL A 97 13.17 -7.86 -5.68
CA VAL A 97 13.91 -7.92 -6.95
C VAL A 97 13.30 -6.96 -7.97
N PRO A 98 14.09 -6.32 -8.84
CA PRO A 98 13.54 -5.35 -9.81
C PRO A 98 12.57 -5.99 -10.80
N ARG A 99 12.82 -7.23 -11.16
CA ARG A 99 12.04 -8.05 -12.10
C ARG A 99 12.20 -9.52 -11.74
N THR A 100 11.63 -10.42 -12.57
CA THR A 100 11.87 -11.85 -12.42
C THR A 100 13.37 -12.17 -12.32
N SER A 101 13.74 -12.95 -11.31
CA SER A 101 15.12 -13.39 -11.08
C SER A 101 15.18 -14.90 -11.15
N LEU A 102 16.18 -15.44 -11.84
CA LEU A 102 16.46 -16.87 -11.87
C LEU A 102 17.15 -17.37 -10.58
N ALA A 103 17.50 -16.48 -9.68
CA ALA A 103 18.16 -16.80 -8.42
C ALA A 103 17.19 -17.00 -7.25
N VAL A 104 15.92 -17.24 -7.53
CA VAL A 104 14.87 -17.52 -6.54
C VAL A 104 14.00 -18.66 -7.03
N ASP A 105 13.41 -19.42 -6.09
CA ASP A 105 12.56 -20.57 -6.41
C ASP A 105 11.13 -20.12 -6.74
N VAL A 106 10.67 -19.07 -6.07
CA VAL A 106 9.32 -18.51 -6.21
C VAL A 106 9.38 -17.03 -6.49
N THR A 107 8.61 -16.57 -7.48
CA THR A 107 8.44 -15.15 -7.77
C THR A 107 7.03 -14.70 -7.41
N VAL A 108 6.94 -13.62 -6.63
CA VAL A 108 5.69 -12.92 -6.32
C VAL A 108 5.65 -11.63 -7.12
N SER A 109 4.57 -11.39 -7.84
CA SER A 109 4.31 -10.15 -8.57
C SER A 109 2.94 -9.59 -8.20
N GLY A 110 2.75 -8.30 -8.41
CA GLY A 110 1.49 -7.64 -8.12
C GLY A 110 1.23 -6.47 -9.06
N VAL A 111 -0.02 -6.02 -9.06
CA VAL A 111 -0.51 -4.86 -9.80
C VAL A 111 -1.29 -3.98 -8.83
N ILE A 112 -1.07 -2.66 -8.88
CA ILE A 112 -1.85 -1.70 -8.08
C ILE A 112 -3.17 -1.49 -8.81
N ILE A 113 -4.27 -1.94 -8.21
CA ILE A 113 -5.61 -1.80 -8.80
C ILE A 113 -6.22 -0.47 -8.38
N GLU A 114 -6.11 -0.12 -7.10
CA GLU A 114 -6.69 1.10 -6.54
C GLU A 114 -5.80 1.70 -5.46
N SER A 115 -5.71 3.03 -5.41
CA SER A 115 -4.95 3.79 -4.42
C SER A 115 -5.62 5.13 -4.08
N SER A 116 -6.96 5.21 -4.24
CA SER A 116 -7.73 6.42 -3.90
C SER A 116 -7.85 6.65 -2.39
N GLY A 117 -7.59 5.63 -1.58
CA GLY A 117 -7.80 5.65 -0.13
C GLY A 117 -9.26 5.52 0.30
N GLU A 118 -10.19 5.37 -0.64
CA GLU A 118 -11.61 5.19 -0.35
C GLU A 118 -11.99 3.75 -0.05
N LYS A 119 -11.22 2.81 -0.59
CA LYS A 119 -11.43 1.37 -0.42
C LYS A 119 -10.12 0.71 0.00
N LEU A 120 -10.21 -0.14 0.99
CA LEU A 120 -9.17 -1.05 1.44
C LEU A 120 -9.69 -2.48 1.35
#